data_2af1c7fb961aba5ba6617e3ac5c97dd1
#
_entry.id   2af1c7fb961aba5ba6617e3ac5c97dd1
#
_cell.length_a   1.000
_cell.length_b   1.000
_cell.length_c   1.000
_cell.angle_alpha   90.00
_cell.angle_beta   90.00
_cell.angle_gamma   90.00
#
_symmetry.space_group_name_H-M   'P 1'
#
loop_
_entity.id
_entity.type
_entity.pdbx_description
1 polymer ?
#
loop_
_entity_poly.entity_id
_entity_poly.type
_entity_poly.pdbx_seq_one_letter_code
_entity_poly.pdbx_strand_id
1 'polypeptide(L)'
;GLRTICFTDHFDKDDLEWGEEGIFDVDAYFKELSKLQKEYEGRLKIEIGVELGLRTYLKEYYEILTGRYPFDFIIGSVHNAPYKKDAAGKDIFTDPAAEKMFRGRSDKEAYRLMMEATLENVRCMDCFDTLGHLDYMIRYGKNRERDYSYMDLADLIDEILKILIQRGKGLEVNSAGLKYGLSYPHPHPDVLKRYKELGGEIITIGADAHKPEHVAYDFAQTAEILKSCGFKFYTEFCERKPVFKQLI
;
A
#
# COMPACT_ATOMS: atom_id res chain seq x y z
N GLY A 1 1.20 0.69 24.19
CA GLY A 1 2.22 0.17 23.29
C GLY A 1 1.63 -0.88 22.35
N LEU A 2 2.30 -1.14 21.22
CA LEU A 2 1.92 -2.17 20.27
C LEU A 2 1.97 -3.56 20.91
N ARG A 3 1.04 -4.44 20.50
CA ARG A 3 1.05 -5.87 20.85
C ARG A 3 1.54 -6.73 19.69
N THR A 4 1.35 -6.23 18.47
CA THR A 4 1.75 -6.87 17.22
C THR A 4 2.44 -5.83 16.34
N ILE A 5 3.51 -6.22 15.66
CA ILE A 5 4.13 -5.47 14.57
C ILE A 5 4.35 -6.42 13.40
N CYS A 6 4.07 -5.97 12.19
CA CYS A 6 4.45 -6.66 10.97
C CYS A 6 5.51 -5.84 10.25
N PHE A 7 6.65 -6.45 9.96
CA PHE A 7 7.66 -5.86 9.09
C PHE A 7 7.27 -6.14 7.65
N THR A 8 7.20 -5.10 6.83
CA THR A 8 6.80 -5.18 5.43
C THR A 8 7.77 -4.35 4.59
N ASP A 9 9.05 -4.70 4.67
CA ASP A 9 10.10 -4.00 3.93
C ASP A 9 9.82 -4.07 2.42
N HIS A 10 10.25 -3.04 1.71
CA HIS A 10 10.06 -2.90 0.27
C HIS A 10 10.75 -4.00 -0.52
N PHE A 11 10.05 -4.56 -1.48
CA PHE A 11 10.57 -5.47 -2.49
C PHE A 11 10.14 -4.97 -3.88
N ASP A 12 10.87 -3.98 -4.37
CA ASP A 12 10.60 -3.27 -5.62
C ASP A 12 11.54 -3.76 -6.72
N LYS A 13 11.26 -4.96 -7.23
CA LYS A 13 12.08 -5.55 -8.31
C LYS A 13 12.01 -4.69 -9.57
N ASP A 14 13.19 -4.47 -10.18
CA ASP A 14 13.38 -3.65 -11.37
C ASP A 14 12.97 -2.18 -11.17
N ASP A 15 13.06 -1.67 -9.93
CA ASP A 15 12.85 -0.26 -9.69
C ASP A 15 13.90 0.59 -10.40
N LEU A 16 13.46 1.66 -11.07
CA LEU A 16 14.32 2.50 -11.91
C LEU A 16 15.18 3.48 -11.11
N GLU A 17 14.81 3.75 -9.87
CA GLU A 17 15.52 4.68 -8.99
C GLU A 17 16.46 3.92 -8.04
N TRP A 18 16.03 2.75 -7.55
CA TRP A 18 16.77 1.93 -6.59
C TRP A 18 17.54 0.76 -7.23
N GLY A 19 17.22 0.38 -8.47
CA GLY A 19 17.89 -0.70 -9.18
C GLY A 19 17.85 -2.02 -8.39
N GLU A 20 19.02 -2.67 -8.22
CA GLU A 20 19.13 -3.90 -7.42
C GLU A 20 18.98 -3.63 -5.91
N GLU A 21 19.12 -2.39 -5.44
CA GLU A 21 18.90 -2.00 -4.05
C GLU A 21 17.41 -2.00 -3.68
N GLY A 22 16.50 -2.03 -4.66
CA GLY A 22 15.05 -2.15 -4.47
C GLY A 22 14.59 -3.53 -3.95
N ILE A 23 15.51 -4.51 -3.82
CA ILE A 23 15.22 -5.85 -3.30
C ILE A 23 16.20 -6.26 -2.21
N PHE A 24 15.74 -7.08 -1.27
CA PHE A 24 16.57 -7.62 -0.21
C PHE A 24 16.74 -9.15 -0.36
N ASP A 25 17.75 -9.71 0.31
CA ASP A 25 17.92 -11.16 0.44
C ASP A 25 16.84 -11.72 1.37
N VAL A 26 15.87 -12.43 0.79
CA VAL A 26 14.70 -12.95 1.51
C VAL A 26 15.08 -14.01 2.54
N ASP A 27 16.09 -14.86 2.26
CA ASP A 27 16.56 -15.86 3.22
C ASP A 27 17.20 -15.20 4.46
N ALA A 28 18.01 -14.14 4.23
CA ALA A 28 18.58 -13.34 5.31
C ALA A 28 17.52 -12.58 6.11
N TYR A 29 16.52 -12.05 5.44
CA TYR A 29 15.38 -11.36 6.05
C TYR A 29 14.59 -12.26 7.00
N PHE A 30 14.18 -13.44 6.53
CA PHE A 30 13.49 -14.42 7.37
C PHE A 30 14.34 -14.87 8.56
N LYS A 31 15.64 -15.08 8.33
CA LYS A 31 16.57 -15.49 9.40
C LYS A 31 16.66 -14.44 10.50
N GLU A 32 16.77 -13.15 10.15
CA GLU A 32 16.89 -12.07 11.14
C GLU A 32 15.57 -11.85 11.88
N LEU A 33 14.44 -11.77 11.17
CA LEU A 33 13.14 -11.58 11.81
C LEU A 33 12.72 -12.77 12.68
N SER A 34 13.02 -14.01 12.26
CA SER A 34 12.78 -15.20 13.10
C SER A 34 13.61 -15.20 14.39
N LYS A 35 14.79 -14.59 14.39
CA LYS A 35 15.58 -14.37 15.59
C LYS A 35 14.93 -13.35 16.51
N LEU A 36 14.44 -12.23 15.93
CA LEU A 36 13.69 -11.22 16.69
C LEU A 36 12.38 -11.77 17.26
N GLN A 37 11.64 -12.60 16.51
CA GLN A 37 10.44 -13.29 17.02
C GLN A 37 10.74 -14.06 18.32
N LYS A 38 11.84 -14.80 18.38
CA LYS A 38 12.26 -15.53 19.59
C LYS A 38 12.69 -14.59 20.72
N GLU A 39 13.43 -13.53 20.39
CA GLU A 39 13.91 -12.57 21.39
C GLU A 39 12.76 -11.82 22.06
N TYR A 40 11.71 -11.50 21.31
CA TYR A 40 10.56 -10.73 21.79
C TYR A 40 9.37 -11.60 22.21
N GLU A 41 9.51 -12.93 22.21
CA GLU A 41 8.46 -13.85 22.59
C GLU A 41 7.81 -13.48 23.94
N GLY A 42 6.47 -13.45 23.98
CA GLY A 42 5.69 -13.05 25.16
C GLY A 42 5.65 -11.53 25.45
N ARG A 43 6.43 -10.70 24.72
CA ARG A 43 6.44 -9.23 24.87
C ARG A 43 5.81 -8.50 23.69
N LEU A 44 6.14 -8.92 22.47
CA LEU A 44 5.67 -8.32 21.22
C LEU A 44 5.57 -9.43 20.18
N LYS A 45 4.41 -9.57 19.56
CA LYS A 45 4.25 -10.46 18.43
C LYS A 45 4.85 -9.80 17.19
N ILE A 46 5.78 -10.46 16.54
CA ILE A 46 6.41 -10.00 15.29
C ILE A 46 5.91 -10.89 14.16
N GLU A 47 5.31 -10.30 13.14
CA GLU A 47 4.91 -10.94 11.90
C GLU A 47 5.89 -10.58 10.78
N ILE A 48 6.13 -11.52 9.88
CA ILE A 48 7.06 -11.37 8.75
C ILE A 48 6.24 -11.14 7.49
N GLY A 49 6.24 -9.93 7.01
CA GLY A 49 5.57 -9.53 5.79
C GLY A 49 6.53 -8.99 4.73
N VAL A 50 5.95 -8.46 3.67
CA VAL A 50 6.67 -7.78 2.59
C VAL A 50 5.74 -6.78 1.90
N GLU A 51 6.28 -5.68 1.42
CA GLU A 51 5.60 -4.77 0.51
C GLU A 51 6.17 -4.96 -0.91
N LEU A 52 5.32 -5.48 -1.81
CA LEU A 52 5.69 -5.73 -3.21
C LEU A 52 5.36 -4.53 -4.08
N GLY A 53 6.34 -4.00 -4.78
CA GLY A 53 6.14 -3.01 -5.83
C GLY A 53 5.52 -3.65 -7.08
N LEU A 54 4.20 -3.53 -7.23
CA LEU A 54 3.44 -4.22 -8.26
C LEU A 54 3.75 -3.66 -9.66
N ARG A 55 4.06 -4.58 -10.58
CA ARG A 55 4.19 -4.33 -12.02
C ARG A 55 3.68 -5.54 -12.78
N THR A 56 2.79 -5.34 -13.71
CA THR A 56 2.07 -6.44 -14.41
C THR A 56 2.98 -7.51 -14.99
N TYR A 57 4.15 -7.12 -15.51
CA TYR A 57 5.13 -8.05 -16.08
C TYR A 57 5.91 -8.86 -15.02
N LEU A 58 5.84 -8.50 -13.73
CA LEU A 58 6.44 -9.24 -12.61
C LEU A 58 5.48 -10.27 -11.98
N LYS A 59 4.28 -10.45 -12.52
CA LYS A 59 3.27 -11.35 -11.97
C LYS A 59 3.82 -12.73 -11.61
N GLU A 60 4.37 -13.43 -12.60
CA GLU A 60 4.91 -14.78 -12.41
C GLU A 60 6.05 -14.81 -11.38
N TYR A 61 6.92 -13.82 -11.41
CA TYR A 61 8.01 -13.70 -10.45
C TYR A 61 7.50 -13.57 -9.01
N TYR A 62 6.51 -12.72 -8.77
CA TYR A 62 5.93 -12.53 -7.44
C TYR A 62 5.07 -13.70 -6.98
N GLU A 63 4.37 -14.39 -7.88
CA GLU A 63 3.66 -15.63 -7.56
C GLU A 63 4.62 -16.73 -7.09
N ILE A 64 5.79 -16.88 -7.73
CA ILE A 64 6.84 -17.81 -7.30
C ILE A 64 7.42 -17.38 -5.95
N LEU A 65 7.77 -16.11 -5.78
CA LEU A 65 8.34 -15.57 -4.54
C LEU A 65 7.41 -15.82 -3.34
N THR A 66 6.15 -15.40 -3.47
CA THR A 66 5.16 -15.52 -2.39
C THR A 66 4.69 -16.94 -2.12
N GLY A 67 4.81 -17.84 -3.09
CA GLY A 67 4.57 -19.27 -2.91
C GLY A 67 5.75 -20.00 -2.27
N ARG A 68 6.98 -19.47 -2.39
CA ARG A 68 8.19 -20.06 -1.84
C ARG A 68 8.40 -19.72 -0.36
N TYR A 69 8.06 -18.50 0.06
CA TYR A 69 8.33 -18.00 1.40
C TYR A 69 7.04 -17.86 2.23
N PRO A 70 7.05 -18.28 3.50
CA PRO A 70 5.88 -18.25 4.36
C PRO A 70 5.68 -16.87 5.00
N PHE A 71 5.42 -15.84 4.18
CA PHE A 71 5.06 -14.52 4.68
C PHE A 71 3.75 -14.59 5.46
N ASP A 72 3.66 -13.86 6.57
CA ASP A 72 2.44 -13.67 7.33
C ASP A 72 1.48 -12.67 6.66
N PHE A 73 2.03 -11.68 5.95
CA PHE A 73 1.28 -10.61 5.32
C PHE A 73 2.02 -10.04 4.10
N ILE A 74 1.27 -9.73 3.04
CA ILE A 74 1.82 -9.14 1.82
C ILE A 74 1.01 -7.92 1.44
N ILE A 75 1.66 -6.77 1.40
CA ILE A 75 1.12 -5.54 0.81
C ILE A 75 1.49 -5.53 -0.67
N GLY A 76 0.53 -5.20 -1.53
CA GLY A 76 0.79 -4.91 -2.92
C GLY A 76 0.66 -3.41 -3.15
N SER A 77 1.73 -2.74 -3.56
CA SER A 77 1.75 -1.30 -3.78
C SER A 77 2.17 -0.94 -5.20
N VAL A 78 1.62 0.12 -5.75
CA VAL A 78 2.01 0.59 -7.10
C VAL A 78 2.83 1.86 -6.92
N HIS A 79 4.16 1.72 -6.96
CA HIS A 79 5.10 2.82 -6.76
C HIS A 79 5.43 3.56 -8.06
N ASN A 80 5.11 3.01 -9.22
CA ASN A 80 5.48 3.57 -10.50
C ASN A 80 4.32 3.53 -11.49
N ALA A 81 4.20 4.58 -12.31
CA ALA A 81 3.27 4.60 -13.43
C ALA A 81 3.97 4.97 -14.75
N PRO A 82 3.43 4.54 -15.91
CA PRO A 82 3.95 4.95 -17.19
C PRO A 82 3.68 6.44 -17.40
N TYR A 83 4.70 7.26 -17.61
CA TYR A 83 4.55 8.70 -17.79
C TYR A 83 4.79 9.18 -19.22
N LYS A 84 5.43 8.39 -20.04
CA LYS A 84 5.63 8.64 -21.48
C LYS A 84 6.01 7.35 -22.20
N LYS A 85 6.05 7.42 -23.53
CA LYS A 85 6.62 6.35 -24.36
C LYS A 85 8.00 6.75 -24.90
N ASP A 86 8.87 5.76 -25.10
CA ASP A 86 10.13 5.94 -25.80
C ASP A 86 9.94 5.98 -27.33
N ALA A 87 11.02 6.13 -28.08
CA ALA A 87 11.01 6.17 -29.55
C ALA A 87 10.50 4.87 -30.21
N ALA A 88 10.54 3.75 -29.49
CA ALA A 88 10.02 2.46 -29.93
C ALA A 88 8.57 2.21 -29.50
N GLY A 89 7.93 3.18 -28.81
CA GLY A 89 6.57 3.07 -28.29
C GLY A 89 6.43 2.31 -26.98
N LYS A 90 7.55 1.94 -26.33
CA LYS A 90 7.55 1.25 -25.03
C LYS A 90 7.31 2.26 -23.89
N ASP A 91 6.53 1.87 -22.89
CA ASP A 91 6.28 2.69 -21.72
C ASP A 91 7.55 2.91 -20.88
N ILE A 92 7.76 4.17 -20.50
CA ILE A 92 8.77 4.58 -19.52
C ILE A 92 8.04 4.93 -18.23
N PHE A 93 8.40 4.24 -17.16
CA PHE A 93 7.80 4.40 -15.84
C PHE A 93 8.54 5.44 -15.00
N THR A 94 7.88 5.99 -14.01
CA THR A 94 8.48 6.88 -13.01
C THR A 94 7.70 6.81 -11.70
N ASP A 95 8.41 6.99 -10.59
CA ASP A 95 7.84 7.24 -9.28
C ASP A 95 7.26 8.67 -9.20
N PRO A 96 6.12 8.90 -8.51
CA PRO A 96 5.59 10.25 -8.25
C PRO A 96 6.58 11.19 -7.55
N ALA A 97 7.45 10.67 -6.66
CA ALA A 97 8.46 11.47 -5.98
C ALA A 97 9.47 12.11 -6.93
N ALA A 98 9.70 11.52 -8.12
CA ALA A 98 10.69 11.96 -9.10
C ALA A 98 10.26 13.20 -9.91
N GLU A 99 9.29 13.99 -9.53
CA GLU A 99 8.76 15.18 -10.24
C GLU A 99 8.43 14.95 -11.74
N LYS A 100 8.99 13.94 -12.37
CA LYS A 100 8.81 13.65 -13.81
C LYS A 100 7.35 13.37 -14.14
N MET A 101 6.62 12.76 -13.21
CA MET A 101 5.20 12.47 -13.35
C MET A 101 4.35 13.73 -13.50
N PHE A 102 4.72 14.79 -12.79
CA PHE A 102 4.01 16.08 -12.76
C PHE A 102 4.50 17.05 -13.84
N ARG A 103 5.63 16.77 -14.52
CA ARG A 103 6.18 17.68 -15.52
C ARG A 103 5.26 17.81 -16.73
N GLY A 104 4.74 19.01 -16.97
CA GLY A 104 3.82 19.31 -18.08
C GLY A 104 2.41 18.79 -17.92
N ARG A 105 2.03 18.38 -16.69
CA ARG A 105 0.69 17.91 -16.30
C ARG A 105 0.16 18.69 -15.10
N SER A 106 -1.16 18.75 -14.99
CA SER A 106 -1.82 19.10 -13.73
C SER A 106 -1.70 17.95 -12.72
N ASP A 107 -1.87 18.27 -11.43
CA ASP A 107 -1.91 17.26 -10.38
C ASP A 107 -3.02 16.21 -10.66
N LYS A 108 -4.20 16.64 -11.13
CA LYS A 108 -5.32 15.75 -11.49
C LYS A 108 -4.96 14.74 -12.59
N GLU A 109 -4.24 15.17 -13.62
CA GLU A 109 -3.77 14.27 -14.69
C GLU A 109 -2.73 13.27 -14.17
N ALA A 110 -1.83 13.70 -13.28
CA ALA A 110 -0.84 12.82 -12.67
C ALA A 110 -1.50 11.80 -11.72
N TYR A 111 -2.48 12.23 -10.91
CA TYR A 111 -3.24 11.34 -10.03
C TYR A 111 -4.02 10.30 -10.81
N ARG A 112 -4.67 10.70 -11.91
CA ARG A 112 -5.37 9.77 -12.79
C ARG A 112 -4.45 8.72 -13.40
N LEU A 113 -3.27 9.12 -13.83
CA LEU A 113 -2.26 8.22 -14.38
C LEU A 113 -1.83 7.13 -13.37
N MET A 114 -1.63 7.51 -12.11
CA MET A 114 -1.35 6.55 -11.04
C MET A 114 -2.51 5.60 -10.77
N MET A 115 -3.74 6.11 -10.75
CA MET A 115 -4.93 5.26 -10.55
C MET A 115 -5.14 4.28 -11.71
N GLU A 116 -4.89 4.70 -12.94
CA GLU A 116 -4.94 3.82 -14.12
C GLU A 116 -3.90 2.70 -14.01
N ALA A 117 -2.67 3.03 -13.61
CA ALA A 117 -1.64 2.02 -13.36
C ALA A 117 -2.00 1.08 -12.21
N THR A 118 -2.60 1.61 -11.14
CA THR A 118 -3.07 0.80 -10.02
C THR A 118 -4.16 -0.16 -10.44
N LEU A 119 -5.15 0.30 -11.20
CA LEU A 119 -6.23 -0.55 -11.72
C LEU A 119 -5.68 -1.67 -12.61
N GLU A 120 -4.73 -1.37 -13.50
CA GLU A 120 -4.10 -2.37 -14.35
C GLU A 120 -3.39 -3.45 -13.52
N ASN A 121 -2.61 -3.05 -12.52
CA ASN A 121 -1.90 -3.98 -11.64
C ASN A 121 -2.87 -4.84 -10.81
N VAL A 122 -3.89 -4.24 -10.20
CA VAL A 122 -4.91 -4.95 -9.40
C VAL A 122 -5.72 -5.92 -10.25
N ARG A 123 -5.99 -5.62 -11.52
CA ARG A 123 -6.62 -6.55 -12.47
C ARG A 123 -5.76 -7.77 -12.76
N CYS A 124 -4.47 -7.56 -12.90
CA CYS A 124 -3.50 -8.57 -13.33
C CYS A 124 -3.01 -9.46 -12.18
N MET A 125 -2.78 -8.89 -11.01
CA MET A 125 -2.05 -9.53 -9.90
C MET A 125 -2.97 -9.90 -8.75
N ASP A 126 -2.67 -11.03 -8.08
CA ASP A 126 -3.44 -11.57 -6.95
C ASP A 126 -2.55 -12.10 -5.79
N CYS A 127 -1.25 -11.88 -5.87
CA CYS A 127 -0.26 -12.41 -4.92
C CYS A 127 -0.15 -11.66 -3.59
N PHE A 128 -0.93 -10.59 -3.39
CA PHE A 128 -0.94 -9.77 -2.18
C PHE A 128 -2.21 -9.98 -1.34
N ASP A 129 -2.22 -9.50 -0.10
CA ASP A 129 -3.37 -9.57 0.82
C ASP A 129 -4.12 -8.24 0.91
N THR A 130 -3.39 -7.13 0.86
CA THR A 130 -3.94 -5.78 0.98
C THR A 130 -3.28 -4.86 -0.04
N LEU A 131 -4.06 -3.99 -0.68
CA LEU A 131 -3.53 -2.91 -1.51
C LEU A 131 -3.01 -1.79 -0.61
N GLY A 132 -1.75 -1.42 -0.78
CA GLY A 132 -1.09 -0.37 -0.01
C GLY A 132 -1.55 1.03 -0.43
N HIS A 133 -1.48 1.97 0.46
CA HIS A 133 -1.61 3.44 0.35
C HIS A 133 -2.12 3.99 -1.00
N LEU A 134 -3.31 3.58 -1.43
CA LEU A 134 -3.89 3.74 -2.78
C LEU A 134 -3.66 5.12 -3.44
N ASP A 135 -3.73 6.20 -2.67
CA ASP A 135 -3.64 7.56 -3.20
C ASP A 135 -2.40 8.34 -2.68
N TYR A 136 -1.32 7.61 -2.34
CA TYR A 136 -0.12 8.22 -1.75
C TYR A 136 0.54 9.28 -2.62
N MET A 137 0.35 9.23 -3.94
CA MET A 137 0.92 10.19 -4.89
C MET A 137 0.43 11.63 -4.64
N ILE A 138 -0.68 11.83 -3.92
CA ILE A 138 -1.20 13.16 -3.59
C ILE A 138 -0.17 14.00 -2.84
N ARG A 139 0.65 13.38 -1.99
CA ARG A 139 1.68 14.08 -1.20
C ARG A 139 2.74 14.77 -2.05
N TYR A 140 2.91 14.39 -3.31
CA TYR A 140 3.89 14.93 -4.26
C TYR A 140 3.32 15.96 -5.24
N GLY A 141 2.01 16.08 -5.33
CA GLY A 141 1.35 17.09 -6.17
C GLY A 141 1.66 18.52 -5.71
N LYS A 142 1.67 19.46 -6.64
CA LYS A 142 1.92 20.88 -6.36
C LYS A 142 0.83 21.49 -5.48
N ASN A 143 -0.42 21.14 -5.74
CA ASN A 143 -1.60 21.59 -4.98
C ASN A 143 -2.10 20.53 -4.00
N ARG A 144 -1.54 19.31 -4.08
CA ARG A 144 -1.82 18.19 -3.17
C ARG A 144 -3.34 17.93 -3.05
N GLU A 145 -3.85 17.83 -1.82
CA GLU A 145 -5.24 17.54 -1.50
C GLU A 145 -6.25 18.55 -2.08
N ARG A 146 -5.83 19.75 -2.45
CA ARG A 146 -6.72 20.76 -3.07
C ARG A 146 -7.14 20.38 -4.49
N ASP A 147 -6.31 19.63 -5.20
CA ASP A 147 -6.59 19.16 -6.56
C ASP A 147 -7.02 17.68 -6.57
N TYR A 148 -7.25 17.07 -5.39
CA TYR A 148 -7.71 15.70 -5.26
C TYR A 148 -9.17 15.63 -4.82
N SER A 149 -9.94 14.81 -5.50
CA SER A 149 -11.29 14.45 -5.11
C SER A 149 -11.56 13.00 -5.52
N TYR A 150 -12.15 12.19 -4.63
CA TYR A 150 -12.65 10.87 -4.98
C TYR A 150 -13.54 10.93 -6.23
N MET A 151 -14.41 11.93 -6.34
CA MET A 151 -15.35 12.06 -7.47
C MET A 151 -14.67 12.23 -8.84
N ASP A 152 -13.49 12.84 -8.88
CA ASP A 152 -12.73 13.01 -10.14
C ASP A 152 -12.14 11.68 -10.65
N LEU A 153 -12.04 10.67 -9.78
CA LEU A 153 -11.41 9.37 -10.03
C LEU A 153 -12.33 8.19 -9.67
N ALA A 154 -13.62 8.46 -9.42
CA ALA A 154 -14.58 7.46 -8.94
C ALA A 154 -14.73 6.26 -9.89
N ASP A 155 -14.59 6.47 -11.19
CA ASP A 155 -14.61 5.44 -12.20
C ASP A 155 -13.51 4.39 -11.99
N LEU A 156 -12.30 4.83 -11.68
CA LEU A 156 -11.14 3.97 -11.44
C LEU A 156 -11.15 3.40 -10.03
N ILE A 157 -11.38 4.24 -9.03
CA ILE A 157 -11.36 3.85 -7.61
C ILE A 157 -12.45 2.80 -7.33
N ASP A 158 -13.68 3.02 -7.78
CA ASP A 158 -14.77 2.06 -7.58
C ASP A 158 -14.45 0.69 -8.19
N GLU A 159 -13.80 0.65 -9.34
CA GLU A 159 -13.43 -0.60 -9.97
C GLU A 159 -12.31 -1.31 -9.20
N ILE A 160 -11.28 -0.57 -8.76
CA ILE A 160 -10.23 -1.11 -7.89
C ILE A 160 -10.85 -1.72 -6.64
N LEU A 161 -11.69 -0.97 -5.92
CA LEU A 161 -12.31 -1.41 -4.67
C LEU A 161 -13.18 -2.66 -4.88
N LYS A 162 -13.97 -2.72 -5.97
CA LYS A 162 -14.79 -3.89 -6.31
C LYS A 162 -13.94 -5.13 -6.58
N ILE A 163 -12.82 -4.98 -7.29
CA ILE A 163 -11.90 -6.10 -7.55
C ILE A 163 -11.30 -6.62 -6.23
N LEU A 164 -10.85 -5.72 -5.34
CA LEU A 164 -10.32 -6.11 -4.03
C LEU A 164 -11.36 -6.92 -3.24
N ILE A 165 -12.58 -6.39 -3.12
CA ILE A 165 -13.68 -7.04 -2.40
C ILE A 165 -14.01 -8.41 -3.00
N GLN A 166 -14.16 -8.51 -4.31
CA GLN A 166 -14.48 -9.75 -5.01
C GLN A 166 -13.43 -10.83 -4.83
N ARG A 167 -12.15 -10.44 -4.68
CA ARG A 167 -11.03 -11.36 -4.47
C ARG A 167 -10.70 -11.59 -3.01
N GLY A 168 -11.47 -11.03 -2.05
CA GLY A 168 -11.20 -11.12 -0.62
C GLY A 168 -9.90 -10.43 -0.20
N LYS A 169 -9.48 -9.39 -0.95
CA LYS A 169 -8.32 -8.57 -0.63
C LYS A 169 -8.71 -7.36 0.21
N GLY A 170 -7.77 -6.87 1.00
CA GLY A 170 -7.95 -5.69 1.84
C GLY A 170 -7.50 -4.38 1.19
N LEU A 171 -7.77 -3.32 1.92
CA LEU A 171 -7.25 -1.97 1.66
C LEU A 171 -6.44 -1.51 2.87
N GLU A 172 -5.27 -0.97 2.65
CA GLU A 172 -4.49 -0.36 3.73
C GLU A 172 -4.99 1.05 4.03
N VAL A 173 -5.02 1.40 5.32
CA VAL A 173 -5.07 2.80 5.78
C VAL A 173 -3.71 3.15 6.34
N ASN A 174 -3.01 4.03 5.63
CA ASN A 174 -1.63 4.38 5.90
C ASN A 174 -1.54 5.79 6.48
N SER A 175 -1.09 5.89 7.73
CA SER A 175 -0.99 7.16 8.46
C SER A 175 0.11 8.09 7.94
N ALA A 176 0.94 7.64 6.99
CA ALA A 176 1.96 8.49 6.38
C ALA A 176 1.38 9.75 5.73
N GLY A 177 0.12 9.75 5.26
CA GLY A 177 -0.55 10.95 4.79
C GLY A 177 -0.49 12.08 5.83
N LEU A 178 -0.83 11.79 7.09
CA LEU A 178 -0.74 12.73 8.21
C LEU A 178 0.71 13.15 8.46
N LYS A 179 1.64 12.19 8.48
CA LYS A 179 3.08 12.43 8.65
C LYS A 179 3.66 13.39 7.61
N TYR A 180 3.19 13.31 6.38
CA TYR A 180 3.61 14.19 5.28
C TYR A 180 2.78 15.46 5.15
N GLY A 181 1.92 15.77 6.12
CA GLY A 181 1.19 17.02 6.26
C GLY A 181 -0.06 17.12 5.40
N LEU A 182 -0.68 15.99 5.06
CA LEU A 182 -2.08 15.95 4.62
C LEU A 182 -3.00 15.99 5.84
N SER A 183 -4.27 16.34 5.63
CA SER A 183 -5.27 16.36 6.70
C SER A 183 -5.87 14.96 7.02
N TYR A 184 -5.43 13.92 6.29
CA TYR A 184 -5.94 12.55 6.37
C TYR A 184 -4.86 11.51 6.05
N PRO A 185 -5.08 10.23 6.44
CA PRO A 185 -4.23 9.11 6.02
C PRO A 185 -4.48 8.77 4.54
N HIS A 186 -3.64 7.90 3.96
CA HIS A 186 -3.94 7.27 2.67
C HIS A 186 -4.77 5.99 2.84
N PRO A 187 -5.87 5.79 2.09
CA PRO A 187 -6.49 6.74 1.19
C PRO A 187 -7.39 7.75 1.90
N HIS A 188 -7.82 8.76 1.13
CA HIS A 188 -8.77 9.79 1.57
C HIS A 188 -10.04 9.19 2.22
N PRO A 189 -10.61 9.82 3.27
CA PRO A 189 -11.79 9.31 3.96
C PRO A 189 -12.99 9.00 3.06
N ASP A 190 -13.18 9.72 1.96
CA ASP A 190 -14.29 9.41 1.02
C ASP A 190 -14.08 8.09 0.28
N VAL A 191 -12.83 7.71 0.01
CA VAL A 191 -12.50 6.38 -0.53
C VAL A 191 -12.80 5.29 0.50
N LEU A 192 -12.45 5.54 1.78
CA LEU A 192 -12.73 4.60 2.88
C LEU A 192 -14.23 4.39 3.07
N LYS A 193 -15.02 5.47 3.07
CA LYS A 193 -16.50 5.40 3.12
C LYS A 193 -17.02 4.59 1.95
N ARG A 194 -16.51 4.87 0.75
CA ARG A 194 -16.93 4.15 -0.46
C ARG A 194 -16.59 2.67 -0.41
N TYR A 195 -15.40 2.31 0.08
CA TYR A 195 -15.01 0.92 0.30
C TYR A 195 -16.00 0.22 1.24
N LYS A 196 -16.37 0.87 2.35
CA LYS A 196 -17.37 0.36 3.30
C LYS A 196 -18.76 0.21 2.67
N GLU A 197 -19.22 1.19 1.89
CA GLU A 197 -20.50 1.14 1.16
C GLU A 197 -20.56 -0.01 0.17
N LEU A 198 -19.45 -0.32 -0.50
CA LEU A 198 -19.35 -1.45 -1.45
C LEU A 198 -19.27 -2.82 -0.75
N GLY A 199 -19.23 -2.85 0.59
CA GLY A 199 -19.15 -4.08 1.39
C GLY A 199 -17.72 -4.50 1.76
N GLY A 200 -16.73 -3.60 1.61
CA GLY A 200 -15.36 -3.85 2.04
C GLY A 200 -15.25 -3.89 3.56
N GLU A 201 -14.54 -4.90 4.10
CA GLU A 201 -14.37 -5.11 5.53
C GLU A 201 -12.92 -5.31 5.95
N ILE A 202 -12.07 -5.83 5.06
CA ILE A 202 -10.65 -6.08 5.35
C ILE A 202 -9.90 -4.77 5.21
N ILE A 203 -9.52 -4.19 6.36
CA ILE A 203 -8.79 -2.93 6.40
C ILE A 203 -7.60 -3.02 7.36
N THR A 204 -6.40 -2.79 6.88
CA THR A 204 -5.18 -2.79 7.69
C THR A 204 -4.78 -1.36 8.05
N ILE A 205 -3.98 -1.18 9.09
CA ILE A 205 -3.42 0.12 9.49
C ILE A 205 -1.90 0.04 9.38
N GLY A 206 -1.32 0.88 8.54
CA GLY A 206 0.10 1.03 8.34
C GLY A 206 0.61 2.43 8.70
N ALA A 207 1.91 2.56 8.98
CA ALA A 207 2.58 3.83 9.23
C ALA A 207 3.63 4.19 8.18
N ASP A 208 3.99 3.25 7.30
CA ASP A 208 5.07 3.42 6.33
C ASP A 208 6.35 3.93 7.03
N ALA A 209 6.73 3.19 8.10
CA ALA A 209 7.73 3.63 9.06
C ALA A 209 9.12 3.25 8.59
N HIS A 210 9.88 4.21 8.10
CA HIS A 210 11.30 4.08 7.73
C HIS A 210 12.26 4.48 8.85
N LYS A 211 11.72 4.84 10.04
CA LYS A 211 12.46 5.23 11.24
C LYS A 211 11.70 4.79 12.49
N PRO A 212 12.40 4.48 13.60
CA PRO A 212 11.73 4.06 14.83
C PRO A 212 10.65 5.02 15.34
N GLU A 213 10.88 6.33 15.24
CA GLU A 213 9.93 7.37 15.66
C GLU A 213 8.64 7.44 14.80
N HIS A 214 8.62 6.79 13.65
CA HIS A 214 7.47 6.72 12.77
C HIS A 214 6.61 5.46 13.01
N VAL A 215 7.07 4.53 13.84
CA VAL A 215 6.29 3.32 14.16
C VAL A 215 4.99 3.71 14.87
N ALA A 216 3.85 3.24 14.35
CA ALA A 216 2.51 3.57 14.82
C ALA A 216 2.19 5.09 14.84
N TYR A 217 2.79 5.86 13.93
CA TYR A 217 2.55 7.30 13.81
C TYR A 217 1.07 7.60 13.66
N ASP A 218 0.52 8.42 14.54
CA ASP A 218 -0.88 8.87 14.56
C ASP A 218 -1.95 7.77 14.37
N PHE A 219 -1.70 6.56 14.87
CA PHE A 219 -2.68 5.46 14.82
C PHE A 219 -3.97 5.78 15.58
N ALA A 220 -3.90 6.58 16.65
CA ALA A 220 -5.09 7.02 17.37
C ALA A 220 -6.01 7.88 16.47
N GLN A 221 -5.45 8.86 15.76
CA GLN A 221 -6.21 9.69 14.82
C GLN A 221 -6.73 8.86 13.64
N THR A 222 -5.90 7.96 13.12
CA THR A 222 -6.29 7.04 12.04
C THR A 222 -7.47 6.16 12.46
N ALA A 223 -7.48 5.64 13.69
CA ALA A 223 -8.59 4.86 14.22
C ALA A 223 -9.89 5.67 14.32
N GLU A 224 -9.83 6.94 14.76
CA GLU A 224 -11.00 7.82 14.80
C GLU A 224 -11.54 8.12 13.38
N ILE A 225 -10.65 8.32 12.41
CA ILE A 225 -11.06 8.50 11.00
C ILE A 225 -11.75 7.23 10.50
N LEU A 226 -11.21 6.03 10.75
CA LEU A 226 -11.85 4.77 10.37
C LEU A 226 -13.22 4.61 11.01
N LYS A 227 -13.36 4.92 12.31
CA LYS A 227 -14.68 4.90 12.99
C LYS A 227 -15.66 5.86 12.32
N SER A 228 -15.23 7.08 11.97
CA SER A 228 -16.05 8.07 11.26
C SER A 228 -16.49 7.59 9.87
N CYS A 229 -15.72 6.71 9.23
CA CYS A 229 -16.04 6.06 7.96
C CYS A 229 -16.92 4.80 8.13
N GLY A 230 -17.31 4.45 9.37
CA GLY A 230 -18.23 3.34 9.67
C GLY A 230 -17.56 2.00 9.94
N PHE A 231 -16.24 1.94 10.08
CA PHE A 231 -15.54 0.73 10.47
C PHE A 231 -15.61 0.52 11.99
N LYS A 232 -15.79 -0.74 12.40
CA LYS A 232 -15.75 -1.17 13.80
C LYS A 232 -14.53 -2.01 14.14
N PHE A 233 -13.88 -2.53 13.10
CA PHE A 233 -12.73 -3.42 13.19
C PHE A 233 -11.66 -2.98 12.21
N TYR A 234 -10.40 -3.27 12.55
CA TYR A 234 -9.29 -3.34 11.61
C TYR A 234 -8.82 -4.80 11.50
N THR A 235 -7.94 -5.09 10.59
CA THR A 235 -7.48 -6.44 10.29
C THR A 235 -5.98 -6.55 10.51
N GLU A 236 -5.56 -7.56 11.26
CA GLU A 236 -4.20 -8.07 11.27
C GLU A 236 -4.14 -9.33 10.41
N PHE A 237 -2.97 -9.66 9.87
CA PHE A 237 -2.77 -10.91 9.14
C PHE A 237 -1.78 -11.80 9.88
N CYS A 238 -2.02 -13.11 9.82
CA CYS A 238 -1.13 -14.15 10.32
C CYS A 238 -1.24 -15.34 9.36
N GLU A 239 -0.13 -15.82 8.84
CA GLU A 239 -0.11 -16.87 7.80
C GLU A 239 -1.06 -16.54 6.62
N ARG A 240 -1.08 -15.30 6.18
CA ARG A 240 -1.95 -14.78 5.10
C ARG A 240 -3.46 -14.83 5.41
N LYS A 241 -3.85 -15.05 6.66
CA LYS A 241 -5.26 -15.12 7.09
C LYS A 241 -5.66 -13.85 7.83
N PRO A 242 -6.77 -13.20 7.46
CA PRO A 242 -7.25 -12.00 8.12
C PRO A 242 -7.80 -12.31 9.52
N VAL A 243 -7.41 -11.54 10.51
CA VAL A 243 -7.88 -11.59 11.90
C VAL A 243 -8.44 -10.23 12.27
N PHE A 244 -9.73 -10.14 12.46
CA PHE A 244 -10.42 -8.89 12.80
C PHE A 244 -10.19 -8.50 14.25
N LYS A 245 -9.81 -7.24 14.48
CA LYS A 245 -9.58 -6.63 15.78
C LYS A 245 -10.48 -5.42 15.94
N GLN A 246 -11.08 -5.26 17.11
CA GLN A 246 -11.95 -4.13 17.38
C GLN A 246 -11.16 -2.82 17.42
N LEU A 247 -11.67 -1.80 16.76
CA LEU A 247 -11.17 -0.42 16.89
C LEU A 247 -11.58 0.11 18.28
N ILE A 248 -10.61 0.41 19.11
CA ILE A 248 -10.81 0.89 20.49
C ILE A 248 -10.91 2.42 20.49
#